data_681b37759495e8400638b5d7d668b84d
#
_entry.id   681b37759495e8400638b5d7d668b84d
#
_cell.length_a   1.000
_cell.length_b   1.000
_cell.length_c   1.000
_cell.angle_alpha   90.00
_cell.angle_beta   90.00
_cell.angle_gamma   90.00
#
_symmetry.space_group_name_H-M   'P 1'
#
loop_
_entity.id
_entity.type
_entity.pdbx_description
1 polymer ?
#
loop_
_entity_poly.entity_id
_entity_poly.type
_entity_poly.pdbx_seq_one_letter_code
_entity_poly.pdbx_strand_id
1 'polypeptide(L)'
;KKVKIIQIISRSSNANVKQSVRNGGLFMDKGYHFFDLACWFANSLPNKIITIANPLSTKEYLKNNDYSDAVVNMKFKNKIIVEYISSRNSRLGHEERIKLFGNGFKIDSDKFFKKSIIFKNFDVKHKESYFRCLKKFVYLNKNLLLNEGIQTQKICDEVLKSARLN
;
A
#
# COMPACT_ATOMS: atom_id res chain seq x y z
N LYS A 1 21.59 -3.12 -10.19
CA LYS A 1 20.46 -3.75 -10.95
C LYS A 1 19.26 -2.80 -10.89
N LYS A 2 18.64 -2.49 -12.04
CA LYS A 2 17.54 -1.50 -12.11
C LYS A 2 16.19 -2.21 -12.05
N VAL A 3 15.32 -1.80 -11.11
CA VAL A 3 13.92 -2.23 -11.02
C VAL A 3 13.15 -1.68 -12.22
N LYS A 4 12.20 -2.45 -12.75
CA LYS A 4 11.32 -2.06 -13.85
C LYS A 4 9.84 -2.15 -13.48
N ILE A 5 9.48 -3.20 -12.74
CA ILE A 5 8.11 -3.42 -12.29
C ILE A 5 8.13 -3.72 -10.79
N ILE A 6 7.19 -3.12 -10.08
CA ILE A 6 6.91 -3.38 -8.67
C ILE A 6 5.48 -3.87 -8.56
N GLN A 7 5.29 -5.04 -7.98
CA GLN A 7 3.97 -5.58 -7.66
C GLN A 7 3.81 -5.64 -6.14
N ILE A 8 2.73 -5.06 -5.65
CA ILE A 8 2.41 -5.02 -4.22
C ILE A 8 1.01 -5.61 -4.04
N ILE A 9 0.89 -6.59 -3.16
CA ILE A 9 -0.39 -7.19 -2.78
C ILE A 9 -0.58 -6.94 -1.30
N SER A 10 -1.72 -6.35 -0.94
CA SER A 10 -2.10 -6.10 0.44
C SER A 10 -3.54 -6.53 0.67
N ARG A 11 -3.74 -7.66 1.34
CA ARG A 11 -5.06 -8.19 1.65
C ARG A 11 -5.25 -8.31 3.16
N SER A 12 -6.45 -8.05 3.63
CA SER A 12 -6.83 -8.22 5.03
C SER A 12 -8.20 -8.87 5.15
N SER A 13 -8.49 -9.40 6.32
CA SER A 13 -9.85 -9.82 6.66
C SER A 13 -10.80 -8.61 6.61
N ASN A 14 -12.09 -8.93 6.56
CA ASN A 14 -13.15 -7.92 6.47
C ASN A 14 -13.03 -6.91 7.62
N ALA A 15 -12.79 -5.66 7.28
CA ALA A 15 -12.72 -4.59 8.27
C ALA A 15 -14.14 -4.06 8.57
N ASN A 16 -14.34 -3.60 9.79
CA ASN A 16 -15.55 -2.86 10.11
C ASN A 16 -15.60 -1.60 9.22
N VAL A 17 -16.66 -1.46 8.41
CA VAL A 17 -16.79 -0.35 7.44
C VAL A 17 -16.69 1.01 8.13
N LYS A 18 -17.34 1.19 9.28
CA LYS A 18 -17.27 2.44 10.05
C LYS A 18 -15.84 2.79 10.45
N GLN A 19 -15.04 1.79 10.85
CA GLN A 19 -13.64 1.98 11.19
C GLN A 19 -12.81 2.36 9.95
N SER A 20 -13.06 1.69 8.81
CA SER A 20 -12.43 2.01 7.54
C SER A 20 -12.62 3.47 7.16
N VAL A 21 -13.87 3.93 7.19
CA VAL A 21 -14.24 5.31 6.85
C VAL A 21 -13.59 6.32 7.79
N ARG A 22 -13.57 6.04 9.10
CA ARG A 22 -12.88 6.90 10.09
C ARG A 22 -11.39 7.04 9.82
N ASN A 23 -10.77 6.00 9.31
CA ASN A 23 -9.35 5.97 8.98
C ASN A 23 -9.05 6.57 7.59
N GLY A 24 -10.03 7.14 6.90
CA GLY A 24 -9.88 7.76 5.58
C GLY A 24 -10.08 6.81 4.39
N GLY A 25 -10.66 5.63 4.61
CA GLY A 25 -10.99 4.67 3.57
C GLY A 25 -9.82 3.79 3.12
N LEU A 26 -10.07 2.98 2.07
CA LEU A 26 -9.13 1.97 1.60
C LEU A 26 -7.75 2.53 1.27
N PHE A 27 -7.70 3.66 0.57
CA PHE A 27 -6.44 4.19 0.05
C PHE A 27 -5.63 4.93 1.10
N MET A 28 -6.28 5.57 2.07
CA MET A 28 -5.62 6.25 3.17
C MET A 28 -5.17 5.28 4.27
N ASP A 29 -6.09 4.43 4.72
CA ASP A 29 -5.83 3.51 5.82
C ASP A 29 -4.84 2.41 5.42
N LYS A 30 -4.93 1.92 4.19
CA LYS A 30 -4.17 0.77 3.74
C LYS A 30 -3.18 1.08 2.62
N GLY A 31 -3.60 1.85 1.62
CA GLY A 31 -2.79 2.18 0.45
C GLY A 31 -1.61 3.10 0.76
N TYR A 32 -1.77 4.03 1.69
CA TYR A 32 -0.77 5.04 2.05
C TYR A 32 0.64 4.46 2.23
N HIS A 33 0.79 3.45 3.07
CA HIS A 33 2.08 2.82 3.36
C HIS A 33 2.73 2.18 2.12
N PHE A 34 1.91 1.62 1.24
CA PHE A 34 2.39 0.95 0.03
C PHE A 34 2.71 1.93 -1.10
N PHE A 35 2.01 3.06 -1.17
CA PHE A 35 2.33 4.12 -2.12
C PHE A 35 3.63 4.81 -1.76
N ASP A 36 3.86 5.08 -0.47
CA ASP A 36 5.14 5.56 0.04
C ASP A 36 6.28 4.59 -0.30
N LEU A 37 6.09 3.32 0.00
CA LEU A 37 7.05 2.26 -0.29
C LEU A 37 7.33 2.12 -1.80
N ALA A 38 6.31 2.27 -2.65
CA ALA A 38 6.47 2.26 -4.10
C ALA A 38 7.33 3.43 -4.58
N CYS A 39 7.10 4.62 -4.04
CA CYS A 39 7.92 5.81 -4.33
C CYS A 39 9.37 5.62 -3.89
N TRP A 40 9.57 5.02 -2.72
CA TRP A 40 10.90 4.72 -2.20
C TRP A 40 11.65 3.73 -3.10
N PHE A 41 11.04 2.60 -3.47
CA PHE A 41 11.66 1.63 -4.40
C PHE A 41 11.90 2.20 -5.79
N ALA A 42 10.99 3.03 -6.29
CA ALA A 42 11.12 3.67 -7.57
C ALA A 42 12.13 4.82 -7.54
N ASN A 43 12.41 5.39 -6.38
CA ASN A 43 13.14 6.66 -6.22
C ASN A 43 12.61 7.74 -7.17
N SER A 44 11.28 7.88 -7.22
CA SER A 44 10.57 8.74 -8.17
C SER A 44 9.12 8.92 -7.74
N LEU A 45 8.39 9.82 -8.40
CA LEU A 45 6.96 10.02 -8.22
C LEU A 45 6.17 9.49 -9.43
N PRO A 46 4.93 9.01 -9.23
CA PRO A 46 4.06 8.63 -10.33
C PRO A 46 3.66 9.88 -11.15
N ASN A 47 3.50 9.68 -12.45
CA ASN A 47 2.99 10.69 -13.38
C ASN A 47 1.72 10.25 -14.12
N LYS A 48 1.30 9.00 -13.91
CA LYS A 48 0.01 8.48 -14.38
C LYS A 48 -0.49 7.44 -13.37
N ILE A 49 -1.75 7.55 -12.98
CA ILE A 49 -2.44 6.64 -12.07
C ILE A 49 -3.74 6.20 -12.73
N ILE A 50 -4.02 4.90 -12.71
CA ILE A 50 -5.26 4.29 -13.16
C ILE A 50 -5.73 3.38 -12.03
N THR A 51 -6.94 3.61 -11.54
CA THR A 51 -7.52 2.86 -10.43
C THR A 51 -8.83 2.22 -10.85
N ILE A 52 -8.97 0.93 -10.60
CA ILE A 52 -10.24 0.20 -10.65
C ILE A 52 -10.55 -0.23 -9.23
N ALA A 53 -11.70 0.19 -8.70
CA ALA A 53 -12.08 -0.10 -7.33
C ALA A 53 -13.57 -0.44 -7.22
N ASN A 54 -13.88 -1.38 -6.34
CA ASN A 54 -15.25 -1.85 -6.12
C ASN A 54 -15.49 -2.21 -4.66
N PRO A 55 -16.72 -2.12 -4.15
CA PRO A 55 -17.10 -2.55 -2.81
C PRO A 55 -17.55 -4.02 -2.82
N LEU A 56 -16.67 -4.94 -3.23
CA LEU A 56 -17.02 -6.36 -3.44
C LEU A 56 -17.43 -7.08 -2.16
N SER A 57 -16.98 -6.60 -0.99
CA SER A 57 -17.29 -7.27 0.29
C SER A 57 -18.67 -6.91 0.82
N THR A 58 -19.11 -5.67 0.70
CA THR A 58 -20.45 -5.22 1.12
C THR A 58 -20.80 -3.87 0.49
N LYS A 59 -22.10 -3.69 0.16
CA LYS A 59 -22.66 -2.44 -0.37
C LYS A 59 -22.56 -1.26 0.63
N GLU A 60 -22.27 -1.52 1.89
CA GLU A 60 -22.10 -0.47 2.90
C GLU A 60 -20.90 0.44 2.58
N TYR A 61 -19.86 -0.06 1.92
CA TYR A 61 -18.76 0.77 1.43
C TYR A 61 -19.23 1.85 0.45
N LEU A 62 -20.14 1.52 -0.48
CA LEU A 62 -20.72 2.52 -1.42
C LEU A 62 -21.42 3.68 -0.72
N LYS A 63 -22.18 3.37 0.34
CA LYS A 63 -22.90 4.40 1.11
C LYS A 63 -21.97 5.42 1.77
N ASN A 64 -20.70 5.04 1.96
CA ASN A 64 -19.67 5.86 2.56
C ASN A 64 -18.63 6.36 1.55
N ASN A 65 -18.87 6.22 0.24
CA ASN A 65 -17.93 6.59 -0.83
C ASN A 65 -16.54 5.95 -0.66
N ASP A 66 -16.49 4.71 -0.15
CA ASP A 66 -15.29 3.93 0.07
C ASP A 66 -15.37 2.60 -0.71
N TYR A 67 -14.26 1.89 -0.76
CA TYR A 67 -14.07 0.65 -1.50
C TYR A 67 -13.53 -0.44 -0.57
N SER A 68 -13.82 -1.70 -0.91
CA SER A 68 -13.19 -2.86 -0.22
C SER A 68 -12.05 -3.46 -1.02
N ASP A 69 -12.10 -3.32 -2.33
CA ASP A 69 -11.19 -3.97 -3.27
C ASP A 69 -10.75 -2.98 -4.35
N ALA A 70 -9.46 -3.01 -4.69
CA ALA A 70 -8.91 -2.14 -5.72
C ALA A 70 -7.67 -2.73 -6.39
N VAL A 71 -7.49 -2.36 -7.66
CA VAL A 71 -6.24 -2.48 -8.40
C VAL A 71 -5.81 -1.08 -8.82
N VAL A 72 -4.61 -0.68 -8.45
CA VAL A 72 -4.02 0.61 -8.78
C VAL A 72 -2.78 0.39 -9.61
N ASN A 73 -2.78 0.88 -10.85
CA ASN A 73 -1.63 0.88 -11.73
C ASN A 73 -1.03 2.28 -11.79
N MET A 74 0.26 2.38 -11.52
CA MET A 74 1.00 3.64 -11.56
C MET A 74 2.16 3.57 -12.53
N LYS A 75 2.33 4.59 -13.36
CA LYS A 75 3.55 4.81 -14.15
C LYS A 75 4.35 5.93 -13.51
N PHE A 76 5.62 5.69 -13.27
CA PHE A 76 6.54 6.64 -12.67
C PHE A 76 7.31 7.44 -13.72
N LYS A 77 7.78 8.65 -13.38
CA LYS A 77 8.56 9.51 -14.28
C LYS A 77 9.80 8.80 -14.87
N ASN A 78 10.43 7.91 -14.11
CA ASN A 78 11.57 7.09 -14.54
C ASN A 78 11.18 5.80 -15.27
N LYS A 79 9.92 5.69 -15.72
CA LYS A 79 9.34 4.58 -16.50
C LYS A 79 9.11 3.28 -15.70
N ILE A 80 9.29 3.27 -14.40
CA ILE A 80 8.90 2.13 -13.55
C ILE A 80 7.38 2.03 -13.54
N ILE A 81 6.88 0.79 -13.57
CA ILE A 81 5.45 0.49 -13.44
C ILE A 81 5.23 -0.14 -12.07
N VAL A 82 4.20 0.32 -11.38
CA VAL A 82 3.76 -0.25 -10.09
C VAL A 82 2.33 -0.75 -10.24
N GLU A 83 2.09 -1.97 -9.80
CA GLU A 83 0.77 -2.55 -9.60
C GLU A 83 0.54 -2.75 -8.11
N TYR A 84 -0.51 -2.17 -7.58
CA TYR A 84 -0.96 -2.37 -6.21
C TYR A 84 -2.33 -3.01 -6.20
N ILE A 85 -2.44 -4.17 -5.56
CA ILE A 85 -3.68 -4.93 -5.40
C ILE A 85 -4.06 -4.90 -3.93
N SER A 86 -5.25 -4.41 -3.63
CA SER A 86 -5.78 -4.34 -2.28
C SER A 86 -7.12 -5.02 -2.15
N SER A 87 -7.31 -5.71 -1.04
CA SER A 87 -8.61 -6.32 -0.70
C SER A 87 -8.82 -6.33 0.81
N ARG A 88 -10.04 -6.04 1.23
CA ARG A 88 -10.52 -6.19 2.61
C ARG A 88 -11.42 -7.42 2.76
N ASN A 89 -11.31 -8.38 1.85
CA ASN A 89 -12.14 -9.58 1.82
C ASN A 89 -11.29 -10.86 1.84
N SER A 90 -10.20 -10.88 2.60
CA SER A 90 -9.36 -12.07 2.76
C SER A 90 -9.84 -12.91 3.95
N ARG A 91 -10.27 -14.15 3.69
CA ARG A 91 -10.60 -15.11 4.74
C ARG A 91 -9.37 -15.64 5.49
N LEU A 92 -8.17 -15.45 4.94
CA LEU A 92 -6.92 -15.99 5.46
C LEU A 92 -6.17 -15.01 6.39
N GLY A 93 -6.74 -13.83 6.69
CA GLY A 93 -6.10 -12.79 7.49
C GLY A 93 -5.29 -11.80 6.67
N HIS A 94 -4.19 -11.28 7.23
CA HIS A 94 -3.34 -10.28 6.59
C HIS A 94 -2.32 -10.92 5.67
N GLU A 95 -2.34 -10.51 4.39
CA GLU A 95 -1.33 -10.83 3.39
C GLU A 95 -0.68 -9.53 2.90
N GLU A 96 0.63 -9.45 2.97
CA GLU A 96 1.42 -8.37 2.40
C GLU A 96 2.59 -8.97 1.63
N ARG A 97 2.59 -8.76 0.33
CA ARG A 97 3.59 -9.32 -0.57
C ARG A 97 4.11 -8.27 -1.52
N ILE A 98 5.42 -8.23 -1.69
CA ILE A 98 6.10 -7.31 -2.59
C ILE A 98 6.99 -8.11 -3.53
N LYS A 99 6.85 -7.84 -4.82
CA LYS A 99 7.71 -8.40 -5.85
C LYS A 99 8.35 -7.28 -6.65
N LEU A 100 9.65 -7.37 -6.83
CA LEU A 100 10.43 -6.45 -7.67
C LEU A 100 10.97 -7.23 -8.86
N PHE A 101 10.74 -6.71 -10.05
CA PHE A 101 11.23 -7.29 -11.30
C PHE A 101 12.17 -6.29 -11.98
N GLY A 102 13.28 -6.80 -12.49
CA GLY A 102 14.27 -6.02 -13.23
C GLY A 102 14.95 -6.86 -14.30
N ASN A 103 15.98 -6.31 -14.94
CA ASN A 103 16.75 -7.05 -15.94
C ASN A 103 17.50 -8.21 -15.28
N GLY A 104 17.07 -9.44 -15.58
CA GLY A 104 17.71 -10.65 -15.10
C GLY A 104 17.60 -10.91 -13.60
N PHE A 105 16.62 -10.30 -12.90
CA PHE A 105 16.35 -10.61 -11.50
C PHE A 105 14.87 -10.44 -11.13
N LYS A 106 14.49 -11.22 -10.11
CA LYS A 106 13.22 -11.11 -9.39
C LYS A 106 13.51 -11.19 -7.89
N ILE A 107 12.94 -10.28 -7.14
CA ILE A 107 12.90 -10.34 -5.67
C ILE A 107 11.45 -10.55 -5.27
N ASP A 108 11.23 -11.46 -4.34
CA ASP A 108 9.89 -11.78 -3.83
C ASP A 108 9.96 -11.83 -2.30
N SER A 109 9.18 -10.99 -1.62
CA SER A 109 9.21 -10.91 -0.16
C SER A 109 8.91 -12.24 0.53
N ASP A 110 8.09 -13.10 -0.06
CA ASP A 110 7.77 -14.40 0.52
C ASP A 110 8.97 -15.34 0.65
N LYS A 111 10.00 -15.14 -0.18
CA LYS A 111 11.23 -15.94 -0.10
C LYS A 111 12.11 -15.60 1.11
N PHE A 112 11.96 -14.41 1.68
CA PHE A 112 12.68 -13.99 2.86
C PHE A 112 12.02 -14.46 4.16
N PHE A 113 10.72 -14.76 4.09
CA PHE A 113 9.98 -15.36 5.20
C PHE A 113 9.75 -16.83 4.85
N LYS A 114 10.42 -17.74 5.53
CA LYS A 114 10.42 -19.20 5.27
C LYS A 114 9.02 -19.88 5.29
N LYS A 115 7.97 -19.13 5.61
CA LYS A 115 6.54 -19.46 5.43
C LYS A 115 5.82 -18.17 5.13
N SER A 116 4.80 -18.19 4.27
CA SER A 116 3.82 -17.11 4.19
C SER A 116 3.15 -17.00 5.58
N ILE A 117 3.67 -16.11 6.41
CA ILE A 117 3.17 -15.98 7.77
C ILE A 117 1.93 -15.14 7.67
N ILE A 118 0.79 -15.81 7.66
CA ILE A 118 -0.50 -15.17 7.89
C ILE A 118 -0.53 -14.78 9.36
N PHE A 119 -0.21 -13.54 9.65
CA PHE A 119 -0.24 -13.05 11.02
C PHE A 119 -1.69 -12.87 11.47
N LYS A 120 -2.10 -13.65 12.45
CA LYS A 120 -3.37 -13.44 13.14
C LYS A 120 -3.35 -12.20 14.03
N ASN A 121 -2.16 -11.77 14.47
CA ASN A 121 -1.98 -10.64 15.36
C ASN A 121 -1.06 -9.59 14.72
N PHE A 122 -1.63 -8.41 14.44
CA PHE A 122 -0.94 -7.26 13.85
C PHE A 122 0.22 -6.76 14.72
N ASP A 123 0.04 -6.70 16.04
CA ASP A 123 1.02 -6.15 16.97
C ASP A 123 2.32 -6.96 16.99
N VAL A 124 2.22 -8.28 16.92
CA VAL A 124 3.39 -9.16 16.88
C VAL A 124 4.19 -8.95 15.60
N LYS A 125 3.50 -8.74 14.47
CA LYS A 125 4.14 -8.49 13.16
C LYS A 125 4.93 -7.19 13.13
N HIS A 126 4.40 -6.11 13.72
CA HIS A 126 4.92 -4.76 13.54
C HIS A 126 5.74 -4.22 14.72
N LYS A 127 5.82 -4.94 15.83
CA LYS A 127 6.53 -4.52 17.06
C LYS A 127 7.95 -4.01 16.77
N GLU A 128 8.73 -4.76 16.03
CA GLU A 128 10.12 -4.41 15.68
C GLU A 128 10.18 -3.16 14.79
N SER A 129 9.25 -3.01 13.85
CA SER A 129 9.16 -1.84 12.96
C SER A 129 8.90 -0.57 13.73
N TYR A 130 7.95 -0.57 14.65
CA TYR A 130 7.66 0.58 15.51
C TYR A 130 8.84 0.96 16.39
N PHE A 131 9.49 -0.02 16.98
CA PHE A 131 10.69 0.23 17.81
C PHE A 131 11.81 0.87 17.00
N ARG A 132 12.09 0.38 15.78
CA ARG A 132 13.08 0.96 14.89
C ARG A 132 12.70 2.37 14.42
N CYS A 133 11.44 2.64 14.14
CA CYS A 133 10.97 3.98 13.79
C CYS A 133 11.18 4.96 14.94
N LEU A 134 10.78 4.61 16.16
CA LEU A 134 10.97 5.45 17.35
C LEU A 134 12.46 5.70 17.62
N LYS A 135 13.28 4.66 17.56
CA LYS A 135 14.71 4.79 17.72
C LYS A 135 15.31 5.75 16.69
N LYS A 136 14.93 5.61 15.43
CA LYS A 136 15.40 6.48 14.35
C LYS A 136 14.96 7.94 14.56
N PHE A 137 13.72 8.16 14.97
CA PHE A 137 13.18 9.49 15.27
C PHE A 137 13.96 10.17 16.40
N VAL A 138 14.20 9.48 17.50
CA VAL A 138 14.95 10.00 18.68
C VAL A 138 16.39 10.36 18.32
N TYR A 139 17.07 9.51 17.53
CA TYR A 139 18.51 9.71 17.24
C TYR A 139 18.78 10.67 16.07
N LEU A 140 17.87 10.81 15.11
CA LEU A 140 18.16 11.61 13.91
C LEU A 140 17.81 13.09 14.05
N ASN A 141 16.97 13.46 15.03
CA ASN A 141 16.54 14.83 15.32
C ASN A 141 16.28 15.68 14.04
N LYS A 142 15.72 15.08 13.00
CA LYS A 142 15.50 15.72 11.70
C LYS A 142 14.03 15.60 11.29
N ASN A 143 13.41 16.72 10.95
CA ASN A 143 12.08 16.80 10.31
C ASN A 143 12.08 16.24 8.86
N LEU A 144 12.70 15.08 8.66
CA LEU A 144 13.04 14.54 7.34
C LEU A 144 11.85 14.01 6.53
N LEU A 145 10.68 13.80 7.15
CA LEU A 145 9.63 12.99 6.53
C LEU A 145 8.34 13.76 6.19
N LEU A 146 8.24 15.04 6.53
CA LEU A 146 7.00 15.79 6.31
C LEU A 146 6.67 15.95 4.82
N ASN A 147 7.66 16.29 4.01
CA ASN A 147 7.47 16.48 2.56
C ASN A 147 7.11 15.16 1.87
N GLU A 148 7.73 14.05 2.25
CA GLU A 148 7.44 12.71 1.73
C GLU A 148 6.02 12.29 2.13
N GLY A 149 5.61 12.52 3.37
CA GLY A 149 4.26 12.27 3.85
C GLY A 149 3.20 13.07 3.09
N ILE A 150 3.44 14.35 2.82
CA ILE A 150 2.54 15.21 2.03
C ILE A 150 2.44 14.69 0.58
N GLN A 151 3.55 14.25 0.00
CA GLN A 151 3.54 13.69 -1.37
C GLN A 151 2.73 12.39 -1.42
N THR A 152 2.90 11.51 -0.44
CA THR A 152 2.13 10.27 -0.35
C THR A 152 0.63 10.54 -0.17
N GLN A 153 0.28 11.54 0.63
CA GLN A 153 -1.11 11.99 0.76
C GLN A 153 -1.70 12.41 -0.60
N LYS A 154 -1.00 13.22 -1.36
CA LYS A 154 -1.42 13.63 -2.71
C LYS A 154 -1.60 12.45 -3.66
N ILE A 155 -0.76 11.44 -3.56
CA ILE A 155 -0.92 10.20 -4.34
C ILE A 155 -2.21 9.48 -3.94
N CYS A 156 -2.52 9.36 -2.65
CA CYS A 156 -3.79 8.78 -2.18
C CYS A 156 -5.00 9.52 -2.74
N ASP A 157 -4.96 10.86 -2.75
CA ASP A 157 -6.03 11.70 -3.28
C ASP A 157 -6.21 11.49 -4.80
N GLU A 158 -5.11 11.41 -5.56
CA GLU A 158 -5.16 11.12 -7.00
C GLU A 158 -5.64 9.69 -7.30
N VAL A 159 -5.28 8.71 -6.49
CA VAL A 159 -5.79 7.33 -6.58
C VAL A 159 -7.29 7.30 -6.36
N LEU A 160 -7.77 7.97 -5.31
CA LEU A 160 -9.20 8.08 -5.01
C LEU A 160 -9.98 8.79 -6.13
N LYS A 161 -9.43 9.88 -6.66
CA LYS A 161 -10.00 10.60 -7.80
C LYS A 161 -10.08 9.70 -9.03
N SER A 162 -9.02 8.96 -9.35
CA SER A 162 -9.00 8.01 -10.46
C SER A 162 -10.03 6.88 -10.30
N ALA A 163 -10.27 6.41 -9.07
CA ALA A 163 -11.29 5.39 -8.78
C ALA A 163 -12.72 5.88 -9.01
N ARG A 164 -12.99 7.18 -8.82
CA ARG A 164 -14.32 7.79 -9.02
C ARG A 164 -14.64 8.10 -10.48
N LEU A 165 -13.63 8.15 -11.34
CA LEU A 165 -13.77 8.44 -12.75
C LEU A 165 -14.02 7.19 -13.62
N ASN A 166 -13.83 6.01 -13.05
CA ASN A 166 -14.02 4.69 -13.67
C ASN A 166 -15.14 3.91 -12.97
#